data_b22a60866512e54497716dc13a23f231
#
_entry.id   b22a60866512e54497716dc13a23f231
#
_cell.length_a   1.000
_cell.length_b   1.000
_cell.length_c   1.000
_cell.angle_alpha   90.00
_cell.angle_beta   90.00
_cell.angle_gamma   90.00
#
_symmetry.space_group_name_H-M   'P 1'
#
loop_
_entity.id
_entity.type
_entity.pdbx_description
1 polymer ?
#
loop_
_entity_poly.entity_id
_entity_poly.type
_entity_poly.pdbx_seq_one_letter_code
_entity_poly.pdbx_strand_id
1 'polypeptide(L)'
;MEHTFFRTSAFGLLILLFMASCGKSGATPPVADTTGNKDLSYTSNNATSAYNDFNKYLYNPDSKLYYRSSDRSGIAAIWTQAIYWDMAMNAWKRTHDPAYSQLIKDIYQGCSQQYAAYDWTNQDKWFIWDDMMWWIIALARAYETTGDQKYLDHAKAGFDFVWNGDAALGRVGSFDSATGGMEWAWKQRGKTACINYPTVIGAMTLHNITGDEGYLQKAETVYKWARANLFDTASGKVADNKVDNNPADWTVHTYNQASCIGAAVLLYKKTNNAMYLGDAVLAADYTKNKMCDVNGILPFESGEEQGVYNAILAQYMIRLIEDGNKPGYLPWLRKNINLAYGKRSTSTGLMGKDYKTTPPAGSPVSCYDACSIPALMQVVPPGE
;
A
#
# COMPACT_ATOMS: atom_id res chain seq x y z
N MET A 1 13.39 57.27 29.15
CA MET A 1 11.97 57.71 29.25
C MET A 1 11.20 56.43 29.36
N GLU A 2 10.99 55.84 30.60
CA GLU A 2 9.87 56.10 31.53
C GLU A 2 8.54 55.85 30.80
N HIS A 3 7.64 54.95 31.17
CA HIS A 3 7.07 54.73 32.50
C HIS A 3 6.43 53.33 32.65
N THR A 4 6.72 52.80 33.80
CA THR A 4 6.06 51.74 34.56
C THR A 4 4.60 52.10 34.87
N PHE A 5 3.68 51.07 34.92
CA PHE A 5 2.63 51.05 35.94
C PHE A 5 2.19 49.61 36.31
N PHE A 6 2.48 49.24 37.54
CA PHE A 6 1.89 48.16 38.32
C PHE A 6 0.46 48.52 38.76
N ARG A 7 -0.45 47.56 38.78
CA ARG A 7 -1.48 47.50 39.85
C ARG A 7 -1.89 46.05 40.13
N THR A 8 -1.56 45.60 41.31
CA THR A 8 -2.11 44.50 42.08
C THR A 8 -3.49 44.87 42.64
N SER A 9 -4.38 43.91 42.72
CA SER A 9 -5.40 43.86 43.74
C SER A 9 -5.87 42.43 44.00
N ALA A 10 -5.86 42.10 45.27
CA ALA A 10 -6.13 40.80 45.86
C ALA A 10 -7.60 40.67 46.34
N PHE A 11 -7.94 39.45 46.71
CA PHE A 11 -8.98 39.03 47.66
C PHE A 11 -10.41 38.77 47.14
N GLY A 12 -10.85 37.54 47.42
CA GLY A 12 -12.24 37.16 47.50
C GLY A 12 -12.45 35.64 47.54
N LEU A 13 -12.04 35.01 48.67
CA LEU A 13 -12.35 33.63 49.03
C LEU A 13 -13.82 33.56 49.44
N LEU A 14 -14.68 32.87 48.70
CA LEU A 14 -16.04 32.55 49.11
C LEU A 14 -16.25 31.04 49.08
N ILE A 15 -16.20 30.41 50.24
CA ILE A 15 -16.55 29.01 50.48
C ILE A 15 -18.09 28.93 50.53
N LEU A 16 -18.69 28.23 49.57
CA LEU A 16 -20.10 27.81 49.65
C LEU A 16 -20.14 26.26 49.67
N LEU A 17 -20.40 25.76 50.87
CA LEU A 17 -20.87 24.39 51.07
C LEU A 17 -22.20 24.21 50.38
N PHE A 18 -22.29 23.28 49.44
CA PHE A 18 -23.56 22.71 49.01
C PHE A 18 -23.63 21.22 49.34
N MET A 19 -24.65 20.91 50.11
CA MET A 19 -25.04 19.59 50.58
C MET A 19 -25.27 18.62 49.38
N ALA A 20 -24.74 17.42 49.54
CA ALA A 20 -25.02 16.30 48.65
C ALA A 20 -26.52 15.90 48.73
N SER A 21 -27.21 16.03 47.63
CA SER A 21 -28.50 15.37 47.42
C SER A 21 -28.27 14.18 46.46
N CYS A 22 -28.32 12.96 47.00
CA CYS A 22 -28.38 11.73 46.20
C CYS A 22 -29.67 11.66 45.38
N GLY A 23 -29.61 12.13 44.14
CA GLY A 23 -30.63 11.83 43.14
C GLY A 23 -30.10 10.66 42.26
N LYS A 24 -30.66 9.46 42.43
CA LYS A 24 -30.48 8.36 41.46
C LYS A 24 -31.12 8.76 40.14
N SER A 25 -30.40 9.31 39.22
CA SER A 25 -30.78 9.34 37.81
C SER A 25 -30.53 7.95 37.22
N GLY A 26 -31.58 7.18 37.00
CA GLY A 26 -31.52 5.95 36.24
C GLY A 26 -31.01 6.25 34.82
N ALA A 27 -29.75 5.89 34.54
CA ALA A 27 -29.30 5.80 33.20
C ALA A 27 -30.07 4.68 32.51
N THR A 28 -30.91 5.04 31.56
CA THR A 28 -31.51 4.10 30.63
C THR A 28 -30.33 3.42 29.89
N PRO A 29 -30.22 2.08 29.90
CA PRO A 29 -29.19 1.42 29.11
C PRO A 29 -29.42 1.80 27.64
N PRO A 30 -28.34 1.93 26.84
CA PRO A 30 -28.50 2.20 25.42
C PRO A 30 -29.36 1.09 24.83
N VAL A 31 -30.43 1.50 24.17
CA VAL A 31 -31.30 0.60 23.40
C VAL A 31 -30.38 -0.08 22.40
N ALA A 32 -30.21 -1.38 22.56
CA ALA A 32 -29.55 -2.20 21.54
C ALA A 32 -30.35 -2.02 20.25
N ASP A 33 -29.72 -1.52 19.24
CA ASP A 33 -30.27 -1.43 17.89
C ASP A 33 -30.55 -2.85 17.39
N THR A 34 -31.83 -3.28 17.58
CA THR A 34 -32.30 -4.60 17.14
C THR A 34 -32.83 -4.55 15.71
N THR A 35 -32.46 -3.57 14.92
CA THR A 35 -32.61 -3.67 13.47
C THR A 35 -31.59 -4.69 12.98
N GLY A 36 -32.01 -5.94 12.89
CA GLY A 36 -31.23 -7.09 12.43
C GLY A 36 -30.82 -6.95 10.97
N ASN A 37 -29.96 -5.99 10.68
CA ASN A 37 -29.14 -6.01 9.51
C ASN A 37 -27.99 -6.97 9.86
N LYS A 38 -28.13 -8.26 9.55
CA LYS A 38 -26.98 -9.13 9.38
C LYS A 38 -26.09 -8.42 8.41
N ASP A 39 -24.98 -7.84 8.88
CA ASP A 39 -23.93 -7.34 8.02
C ASP A 39 -23.54 -8.50 7.10
N LEU A 40 -24.11 -8.48 5.89
CA LEU A 40 -23.85 -9.49 4.89
C LEU A 40 -22.38 -9.35 4.54
N SER A 41 -21.54 -10.16 5.17
CA SER A 41 -20.13 -10.27 4.80
C SER A 41 -20.05 -10.60 3.31
N TYR A 42 -19.13 -9.94 2.58
CA TYR A 42 -18.85 -10.37 1.22
C TYR A 42 -18.41 -11.84 1.22
N THR A 43 -18.62 -12.52 0.10
CA THR A 43 -18.31 -13.94 -0.08
C THR A 43 -17.15 -14.10 -1.04
N SER A 44 -16.58 -15.31 -1.13
CA SER A 44 -15.58 -15.65 -2.14
C SER A 44 -16.10 -15.45 -3.58
N ASN A 45 -17.40 -15.69 -3.82
CA ASN A 45 -18.03 -15.39 -5.10
C ASN A 45 -18.11 -13.89 -5.38
N ASN A 46 -18.36 -13.07 -4.37
CA ASN A 46 -18.32 -11.62 -4.51
C ASN A 46 -16.90 -11.13 -4.86
N ALA A 47 -15.87 -11.72 -4.26
CA ALA A 47 -14.48 -11.40 -4.58
C ALA A 47 -14.14 -11.76 -6.04
N THR A 48 -14.62 -12.89 -6.53
CA THR A 48 -14.47 -13.30 -7.95
C THR A 48 -15.21 -12.34 -8.87
N SER A 49 -16.49 -12.02 -8.55
CA SER A 49 -17.28 -11.08 -9.36
C SER A 49 -16.65 -9.69 -9.41
N ALA A 50 -16.21 -9.14 -8.29
CA ALA A 50 -15.58 -7.82 -8.23
C ALA A 50 -14.31 -7.75 -9.10
N TYR A 51 -13.49 -8.79 -9.09
CA TYR A 51 -12.27 -8.84 -9.91
C TYR A 51 -12.58 -9.08 -11.40
N ASN A 52 -13.59 -9.88 -11.71
CA ASN A 52 -14.05 -10.08 -13.09
C ASN A 52 -14.65 -8.79 -13.68
N ASP A 53 -15.41 -8.03 -12.88
CA ASP A 53 -15.93 -6.73 -13.32
C ASP A 53 -14.78 -5.73 -13.55
N PHE A 54 -13.78 -5.70 -12.67
CA PHE A 54 -12.56 -4.91 -12.84
C PHE A 54 -11.88 -5.25 -14.18
N ASN A 55 -11.62 -6.53 -14.45
CA ASN A 55 -10.99 -6.97 -15.70
C ASN A 55 -11.86 -6.68 -16.92
N LYS A 56 -13.18 -6.92 -16.86
CA LYS A 56 -14.10 -6.70 -17.97
C LYS A 56 -14.08 -5.27 -18.52
N TYR A 57 -13.99 -4.30 -17.62
CA TYR A 57 -14.08 -2.89 -18.00
C TYR A 57 -12.72 -2.22 -18.19
N LEU A 58 -11.69 -2.73 -17.55
CA LEU A 58 -10.39 -2.04 -17.44
C LEU A 58 -9.22 -2.78 -18.07
N TYR A 59 -9.31 -4.10 -18.30
CA TYR A 59 -8.27 -4.82 -19.01
C TYR A 59 -8.43 -4.67 -20.54
N ASN A 60 -7.30 -4.35 -21.19
CA ASN A 60 -7.21 -4.25 -22.65
C ASN A 60 -6.56 -5.53 -23.21
N PRO A 61 -7.33 -6.41 -23.90
CA PRO A 61 -6.79 -7.67 -24.42
C PRO A 61 -5.78 -7.48 -25.57
N ASP A 62 -5.84 -6.35 -26.28
CA ASP A 62 -4.95 -6.08 -27.42
C ASP A 62 -3.54 -5.68 -26.93
N SER A 63 -3.46 -4.73 -25.99
CA SER A 63 -2.19 -4.32 -25.38
C SER A 63 -1.75 -5.24 -24.25
N LYS A 64 -2.65 -6.07 -23.72
CA LYS A 64 -2.46 -6.93 -22.53
C LYS A 64 -2.08 -6.16 -21.27
N LEU A 65 -2.53 -4.92 -21.16
CA LEU A 65 -2.35 -4.00 -20.05
C LEU A 65 -3.70 -3.40 -19.67
N TYR A 66 -3.74 -2.66 -18.57
CA TYR A 66 -4.96 -2.02 -18.11
C TYR A 66 -5.10 -0.62 -18.67
N TYR A 67 -6.31 -0.29 -19.10
CA TYR A 67 -6.72 1.07 -19.43
C TYR A 67 -6.64 1.97 -18.19
N ARG A 68 -6.44 3.28 -18.42
CA ARG A 68 -6.50 4.27 -17.36
C ARG A 68 -7.91 4.42 -16.79
N SER A 69 -8.94 4.19 -17.61
CA SER A 69 -10.34 4.38 -17.24
C SER A 69 -11.27 3.41 -17.96
N SER A 70 -12.44 3.16 -17.39
CA SER A 70 -13.46 2.23 -17.90
C SER A 70 -14.12 2.65 -19.21
N ASP A 71 -13.92 3.89 -19.67
CA ASP A 71 -14.24 4.34 -21.03
C ASP A 71 -13.17 3.95 -22.06
N ARG A 72 -12.17 3.17 -21.63
CA ARG A 72 -11.03 2.67 -22.43
C ARG A 72 -10.09 3.77 -22.91
N SER A 73 -10.06 4.92 -22.25
CA SER A 73 -9.15 6.01 -22.54
C SER A 73 -7.76 5.76 -21.97
N GLY A 74 -6.73 5.74 -22.83
CA GLY A 74 -5.32 5.64 -22.43
C GLY A 74 -4.95 4.33 -21.71
N ILE A 75 -3.66 4.10 -21.51
CA ILE A 75 -3.11 3.02 -20.68
C ILE A 75 -2.75 3.59 -19.31
N ALA A 76 -3.02 2.86 -18.26
CA ALA A 76 -2.65 3.26 -16.90
C ALA A 76 -1.11 3.34 -16.74
N ALA A 77 -0.66 4.12 -15.76
CA ALA A 77 0.76 4.36 -15.49
C ALA A 77 1.56 3.05 -15.35
N ILE A 78 2.80 3.08 -15.82
CA ILE A 78 3.67 1.90 -15.91
C ILE A 78 3.80 1.14 -14.59
N TRP A 79 4.02 1.85 -13.48
CA TRP A 79 4.19 1.23 -12.17
C TRP A 79 2.93 0.57 -11.63
N THR A 80 1.75 1.11 -11.96
CA THR A 80 0.47 0.55 -11.49
C THR A 80 0.12 -0.76 -12.18
N GLN A 81 0.62 -0.99 -13.38
CA GLN A 81 0.47 -2.29 -14.07
C GLN A 81 1.09 -3.43 -13.27
N ALA A 82 2.19 -3.19 -12.54
CA ALA A 82 2.79 -4.15 -11.63
C ALA A 82 1.84 -4.50 -10.47
N ILE A 83 1.11 -3.51 -9.94
CA ILE A 83 0.11 -3.73 -8.88
C ILE A 83 -1.08 -4.55 -9.38
N TYR A 84 -1.56 -4.26 -10.61
CA TYR A 84 -2.64 -5.06 -11.21
C TYR A 84 -2.19 -6.49 -11.54
N TRP A 85 -0.91 -6.68 -11.87
CA TRP A 85 -0.33 -8.01 -12.03
C TRP A 85 -0.31 -8.79 -10.71
N ASP A 86 0.01 -8.14 -9.59
CA ASP A 86 -0.10 -8.72 -8.25
C ASP A 86 -1.54 -9.16 -7.94
N MET A 87 -2.54 -8.39 -8.36
CA MET A 87 -3.94 -8.77 -8.19
C MET A 87 -4.28 -10.06 -8.96
N ALA A 88 -3.76 -10.23 -10.19
CA ALA A 88 -3.93 -11.45 -10.97
C ALA A 88 -3.28 -12.67 -10.29
N MET A 89 -2.08 -12.51 -9.74
CA MET A 89 -1.41 -13.55 -8.96
C MET A 89 -2.18 -13.94 -7.70
N ASN A 90 -2.73 -12.95 -6.98
CA ASN A 90 -3.54 -13.21 -5.80
C ASN A 90 -4.87 -13.90 -6.15
N ALA A 91 -5.52 -13.50 -7.26
CA ALA A 91 -6.73 -14.16 -7.75
C ALA A 91 -6.45 -15.63 -8.14
N TRP A 92 -5.33 -15.89 -8.80
CA TRP A 92 -4.87 -17.25 -9.08
C TRP A 92 -4.64 -18.05 -7.80
N LYS A 93 -3.90 -17.51 -6.85
CA LYS A 93 -3.63 -18.18 -5.56
C LYS A 93 -4.92 -18.51 -4.79
N ARG A 94 -5.92 -17.63 -4.85
CA ARG A 94 -7.21 -17.83 -4.15
C ARG A 94 -8.09 -18.86 -4.83
N THR A 95 -8.11 -18.92 -6.17
CA THR A 95 -9.15 -19.67 -6.93
C THR A 95 -8.62 -20.87 -7.71
N HIS A 96 -7.34 -20.83 -8.09
CA HIS A 96 -6.72 -21.72 -9.08
C HIS A 96 -7.45 -21.75 -10.44
N ASP A 97 -8.18 -20.68 -10.79
CA ASP A 97 -8.85 -20.55 -12.08
C ASP A 97 -7.81 -20.34 -13.19
N PRO A 98 -7.76 -21.23 -14.23
CA PRO A 98 -6.82 -21.11 -15.34
C PRO A 98 -6.85 -19.76 -16.07
N ALA A 99 -8.00 -19.06 -16.06
CA ALA A 99 -8.12 -17.74 -16.67
C ALA A 99 -7.16 -16.72 -16.03
N TYR A 100 -6.97 -16.78 -14.71
CA TYR A 100 -6.03 -15.89 -14.02
C TYR A 100 -4.57 -16.30 -14.28
N SER A 101 -4.29 -17.59 -14.43
CA SER A 101 -2.96 -18.05 -14.87
C SER A 101 -2.61 -17.53 -16.28
N GLN A 102 -3.60 -17.48 -17.18
CA GLN A 102 -3.40 -16.88 -18.50
C GLN A 102 -3.22 -15.36 -18.40
N LEU A 103 -4.02 -14.68 -17.57
CA LEU A 103 -3.91 -13.24 -17.35
C LEU A 103 -2.51 -12.85 -16.82
N ILE A 104 -1.91 -13.66 -15.93
CA ILE A 104 -0.53 -13.45 -15.46
C ILE A 104 0.46 -13.45 -16.63
N LYS A 105 0.34 -14.37 -17.57
CA LYS A 105 1.20 -14.45 -18.76
C LYS A 105 0.96 -13.28 -19.72
N ASP A 106 -0.29 -12.89 -19.87
CA ASP A 106 -0.67 -11.80 -20.76
C ASP A 106 -0.17 -10.45 -20.30
N ILE A 107 -0.30 -10.12 -19.01
CA ILE A 107 0.22 -8.85 -18.45
C ILE A 107 1.74 -8.78 -18.60
N TYR A 108 2.46 -9.86 -18.32
CA TYR A 108 3.91 -9.92 -18.59
C TYR A 108 4.24 -9.64 -20.05
N GLN A 109 3.50 -10.26 -20.98
CA GLN A 109 3.70 -10.03 -22.41
C GLN A 109 3.38 -8.59 -22.82
N GLY A 110 2.29 -8.02 -22.29
CA GLY A 110 1.91 -6.63 -22.55
C GLY A 110 2.97 -5.65 -22.07
N CYS A 111 3.51 -5.85 -20.87
CA CYS A 111 4.61 -5.06 -20.35
C CYS A 111 5.87 -5.21 -21.22
N SER A 112 6.23 -6.43 -21.59
CA SER A 112 7.36 -6.70 -22.49
C SER A 112 7.24 -5.94 -23.83
N GLN A 113 6.06 -5.94 -24.42
CA GLN A 113 5.80 -5.23 -25.68
C GLN A 113 5.82 -3.70 -25.54
N GLN A 114 5.24 -3.18 -24.45
CA GLN A 114 5.05 -1.75 -24.26
C GLN A 114 6.29 -1.06 -23.65
N TYR A 115 7.08 -1.79 -22.84
CA TYR A 115 8.11 -1.20 -22.00
C TYR A 115 9.48 -1.82 -22.27
N ALA A 116 9.89 -1.82 -23.56
CA ALA A 116 11.22 -2.20 -24.03
C ALA A 116 11.68 -3.59 -23.56
N ALA A 117 10.81 -4.60 -23.55
CA ALA A 117 11.12 -6.00 -23.23
C ALA A 117 11.89 -6.19 -21.90
N TYR A 118 11.63 -5.36 -20.90
CA TYR A 118 12.36 -5.30 -19.63
C TYR A 118 13.86 -4.96 -19.79
N ASP A 119 14.21 -4.26 -20.86
CA ASP A 119 15.52 -3.63 -20.95
C ASP A 119 15.60 -2.45 -19.96
N TRP A 120 16.09 -2.73 -18.77
CA TRP A 120 16.21 -1.77 -17.68
C TRP A 120 17.11 -0.59 -18.01
N THR A 121 17.94 -0.72 -19.04
CA THR A 121 18.83 0.36 -19.51
C THR A 121 18.11 1.39 -20.39
N ASN A 122 16.91 1.07 -20.88
CA ASN A 122 16.13 1.96 -21.72
C ASN A 122 15.60 3.16 -20.90
N GLN A 123 16.20 4.33 -21.13
CA GLN A 123 15.92 5.55 -20.35
C GLN A 123 14.58 6.20 -20.67
N ASP A 124 13.96 5.88 -21.81
CA ASP A 124 12.66 6.44 -22.18
C ASP A 124 11.51 5.74 -21.44
N LYS A 125 11.76 4.54 -20.92
CA LYS A 125 10.79 3.73 -20.18
C LYS A 125 11.12 3.60 -18.70
N TRP A 126 12.39 3.37 -18.38
CA TRP A 126 12.88 3.01 -17.06
C TRP A 126 13.81 4.10 -16.49
N PHE A 127 13.23 5.25 -16.13
CA PHE A 127 13.99 6.37 -15.56
C PHE A 127 13.63 6.69 -14.09
N ILE A 128 12.54 6.11 -13.58
CA ILE A 128 12.12 6.22 -12.19
C ILE A 128 12.46 4.90 -11.49
N TRP A 129 13.37 4.95 -10.52
CA TRP A 129 13.80 3.76 -9.77
C TRP A 129 12.67 3.12 -8.97
N ASP A 130 11.73 3.93 -8.49
CA ASP A 130 10.50 3.52 -7.81
C ASP A 130 9.63 2.65 -8.72
N ASP A 131 9.29 3.13 -9.91
CA ASP A 131 8.50 2.38 -10.89
C ASP A 131 9.13 1.02 -11.22
N MET A 132 10.48 1.01 -11.41
CA MET A 132 11.22 -0.22 -11.64
C MET A 132 11.11 -1.19 -10.46
N MET A 133 11.18 -0.68 -9.23
CA MET A 133 11.15 -1.53 -8.04
C MET A 133 9.80 -2.22 -7.86
N TRP A 134 8.68 -1.58 -8.19
CA TRP A 134 7.37 -2.23 -8.19
C TRP A 134 7.32 -3.41 -9.19
N TRP A 135 7.89 -3.24 -10.38
CA TRP A 135 7.99 -4.32 -11.35
C TRP A 135 8.93 -5.44 -10.91
N ILE A 136 10.06 -5.11 -10.28
CA ILE A 136 11.01 -6.09 -9.72
C ILE A 136 10.33 -6.96 -8.67
N ILE A 137 9.55 -6.35 -7.76
CA ILE A 137 8.77 -7.07 -6.75
C ILE A 137 7.75 -8.00 -7.43
N ALA A 138 6.98 -7.48 -8.38
CA ALA A 138 5.96 -8.25 -9.08
C ALA A 138 6.58 -9.42 -9.89
N LEU A 139 7.72 -9.21 -10.55
CA LEU A 139 8.48 -10.26 -11.26
C LEU A 139 8.96 -11.35 -10.31
N ALA A 140 9.56 -10.98 -9.17
CA ALA A 140 9.99 -11.96 -8.18
C ALA A 140 8.79 -12.79 -7.64
N ARG A 141 7.67 -12.16 -7.37
CA ARG A 141 6.43 -12.82 -6.95
C ARG A 141 5.79 -13.67 -8.05
N ALA A 142 5.92 -13.26 -9.32
CA ALA A 142 5.47 -14.08 -10.44
C ALA A 142 6.28 -15.37 -10.54
N TYR A 143 7.59 -15.33 -10.27
CA TYR A 143 8.41 -16.53 -10.14
C TYR A 143 7.94 -17.42 -8.97
N GLU A 144 7.72 -16.86 -7.76
CA GLU A 144 7.17 -17.63 -6.63
C GLU A 144 5.83 -18.29 -6.97
N THR A 145 5.04 -17.64 -7.83
CA THR A 145 3.68 -18.11 -8.19
C THR A 145 3.70 -19.18 -9.27
N THR A 146 4.61 -19.09 -10.24
CA THR A 146 4.58 -19.89 -11.49
C THR A 146 5.78 -20.81 -11.67
N GLY A 147 6.90 -20.52 -11.04
CA GLY A 147 8.19 -21.22 -11.24
C GLY A 147 8.89 -20.86 -12.56
N ASP A 148 8.38 -19.89 -13.34
CA ASP A 148 8.98 -19.54 -14.65
C ASP A 148 10.24 -18.68 -14.45
N GLN A 149 11.40 -19.26 -14.77
CA GLN A 149 12.72 -18.68 -14.53
C GLN A 149 12.92 -17.30 -15.13
N LYS A 150 12.28 -16.98 -16.27
CA LYS A 150 12.42 -15.67 -16.91
C LYS A 150 12.01 -14.52 -16.00
N TYR A 151 11.01 -14.72 -15.12
CA TYR A 151 10.57 -13.70 -14.17
C TYR A 151 11.65 -13.40 -13.13
N LEU A 152 12.28 -14.45 -12.60
CA LEU A 152 13.39 -14.29 -11.66
C LEU A 152 14.59 -13.63 -12.30
N ASP A 153 14.92 -13.99 -13.54
CA ASP A 153 16.08 -13.41 -14.25
C ASP A 153 15.88 -11.90 -14.46
N HIS A 154 14.68 -11.48 -14.91
CA HIS A 154 14.37 -10.05 -15.03
C HIS A 154 14.34 -9.33 -13.66
N ALA A 155 13.81 -9.97 -12.62
CA ALA A 155 13.78 -9.38 -11.28
C ALA A 155 15.19 -9.13 -10.74
N LYS A 156 16.10 -10.10 -10.89
CA LYS A 156 17.50 -9.99 -10.46
C LYS A 156 18.23 -8.92 -11.24
N ALA A 157 18.10 -8.93 -12.57
CA ALA A 157 18.75 -7.94 -13.43
C ALA A 157 18.25 -6.52 -13.13
N GLY A 158 16.95 -6.35 -12.93
CA GLY A 158 16.35 -5.06 -12.55
C GLY A 158 16.81 -4.59 -11.18
N PHE A 159 16.84 -5.47 -10.19
CA PHE A 159 17.28 -5.13 -8.85
C PHE A 159 18.75 -4.69 -8.85
N ASP A 160 19.61 -5.42 -9.57
CA ASP A 160 21.02 -5.07 -9.69
C ASP A 160 21.21 -3.73 -10.39
N PHE A 161 20.46 -3.47 -11.45
CA PHE A 161 20.50 -2.19 -12.15
C PHE A 161 19.96 -1.02 -11.29
N VAL A 162 18.88 -1.19 -10.56
CA VAL A 162 18.40 -0.15 -9.63
C VAL A 162 19.41 0.11 -8.52
N TRP A 163 20.05 -0.93 -8.00
CA TRP A 163 21.03 -0.79 -6.93
C TRP A 163 22.33 -0.13 -7.40
N ASN A 164 22.95 -0.66 -8.46
CA ASN A 164 24.29 -0.28 -8.89
C ASN A 164 24.30 0.75 -10.04
N GLY A 165 23.25 0.81 -10.85
CA GLY A 165 23.28 1.50 -12.14
C GLY A 165 24.13 0.78 -13.18
N ASP A 166 24.60 1.53 -14.16
CA ASP A 166 25.52 1.08 -15.19
C ASP A 166 26.54 2.18 -15.53
N ALA A 167 27.80 1.97 -15.14
CA ALA A 167 28.86 2.93 -15.34
C ALA A 167 29.17 3.15 -16.83
N ALA A 168 28.98 2.15 -17.70
CA ALA A 168 29.17 2.29 -19.13
C ALA A 168 28.18 3.23 -19.79
N LEU A 169 26.98 3.32 -19.20
CA LEU A 169 25.92 4.26 -19.59
C LEU A 169 26.00 5.60 -18.85
N GLY A 170 26.96 5.78 -17.95
CA GLY A 170 27.05 6.94 -17.08
C GLY A 170 25.85 7.07 -16.13
N ARG A 171 25.15 5.97 -15.84
CA ARG A 171 23.97 5.94 -15.01
C ARG A 171 24.31 5.37 -13.64
N VAL A 172 24.28 6.22 -12.62
CA VAL A 172 24.46 5.84 -11.21
C VAL A 172 23.18 5.14 -10.75
N GLY A 173 23.33 4.12 -9.91
CA GLY A 173 22.19 3.46 -9.29
C GLY A 173 21.45 4.34 -8.27
N SER A 174 20.37 3.83 -7.78
CA SER A 174 19.54 4.49 -6.76
C SER A 174 20.20 4.50 -5.38
N PHE A 175 21.00 3.47 -5.03
CA PHE A 175 21.61 3.39 -3.70
C PHE A 175 22.70 4.43 -3.51
N ASP A 176 22.54 5.31 -2.53
CA ASP A 176 23.56 6.28 -2.14
C ASP A 176 24.49 5.67 -1.08
N SER A 177 25.66 5.26 -1.50
CA SER A 177 26.66 4.67 -0.60
C SER A 177 27.29 5.65 0.39
N ALA A 178 27.18 6.96 0.13
CA ALA A 178 27.77 7.98 1.00
C ALA A 178 26.86 8.33 2.19
N THR A 179 25.57 8.43 1.98
CA THR A 179 24.61 8.86 3.02
C THR A 179 23.55 7.79 3.34
N GLY A 180 23.55 6.67 2.62
CA GLY A 180 22.58 5.60 2.73
C GLY A 180 21.24 5.92 2.08
N GLY A 181 20.35 4.91 1.99
CA GLY A 181 19.04 5.02 1.38
C GLY A 181 19.05 5.02 -0.15
N MET A 182 17.85 5.01 -0.72
CA MET A 182 17.60 4.93 -2.15
C MET A 182 17.08 6.26 -2.67
N GLU A 183 17.63 6.75 -3.80
CA GLU A 183 17.13 7.90 -4.53
C GLU A 183 15.90 7.49 -5.38
N TRP A 184 14.93 8.40 -5.53
CA TRP A 184 13.65 8.12 -6.18
C TRP A 184 13.77 7.88 -7.69
N ALA A 185 14.52 8.70 -8.38
CA ALA A 185 14.65 8.64 -9.83
C ALA A 185 16.04 9.03 -10.30
N TRP A 186 16.38 8.61 -11.52
CA TRP A 186 17.62 9.01 -12.14
C TRP A 186 17.65 10.52 -12.41
N LYS A 187 18.70 11.20 -12.00
CA LYS A 187 18.89 12.67 -12.08
C LYS A 187 17.93 13.51 -11.21
N GLN A 188 17.11 12.88 -10.37
CA GLN A 188 16.29 13.59 -9.40
C GLN A 188 16.66 13.13 -8.00
N ARG A 189 17.17 14.06 -7.20
CA ARG A 189 17.53 13.75 -5.82
C ARG A 189 16.28 13.78 -4.94
N GLY A 190 16.27 12.89 -3.99
CA GLY A 190 15.19 12.78 -3.01
C GLY A 190 14.96 11.33 -2.65
N LYS A 191 15.10 11.03 -1.36
CA LYS A 191 14.93 9.68 -0.83
C LYS A 191 13.51 9.55 -0.29
N THR A 192 12.67 8.91 -1.08
CA THR A 192 11.24 8.76 -0.76
C THR A 192 10.96 7.41 -0.09
N ALA A 193 9.87 7.34 0.68
CA ALA A 193 9.43 6.09 1.27
C ALA A 193 9.07 5.04 0.20
N CYS A 194 8.49 5.49 -0.93
CA CYS A 194 8.02 4.64 -2.02
C CYS A 194 9.11 3.91 -2.81
N ILE A 195 10.39 4.30 -2.69
CA ILE A 195 11.50 3.49 -3.20
C ILE A 195 12.22 2.73 -2.07
N ASN A 196 12.39 3.35 -0.89
CA ASN A 196 13.17 2.75 0.18
C ASN A 196 12.54 1.48 0.74
N TYR A 197 11.27 1.51 1.16
CA TYR A 197 10.60 0.31 1.67
C TYR A 197 10.36 -0.75 0.58
N PRO A 198 9.91 -0.43 -0.64
CA PRO A 198 9.85 -1.39 -1.74
C PRO A 198 11.20 -2.04 -2.07
N THR A 199 12.33 -1.33 -1.98
CA THR A 199 13.65 -1.96 -2.16
C THR A 199 13.89 -3.04 -1.10
N VAL A 200 13.52 -2.80 0.16
CA VAL A 200 13.60 -3.83 1.21
C VAL A 200 12.71 -5.03 0.85
N ILE A 201 11.49 -4.79 0.38
CA ILE A 201 10.56 -5.86 -0.01
C ILE A 201 11.14 -6.66 -1.18
N GLY A 202 11.64 -5.99 -2.24
CA GLY A 202 12.25 -6.63 -3.39
C GLY A 202 13.47 -7.48 -3.01
N ALA A 203 14.37 -6.91 -2.20
CA ALA A 203 15.54 -7.61 -1.68
C ALA A 203 15.15 -8.85 -0.85
N MET A 204 14.21 -8.71 0.08
CA MET A 204 13.76 -9.84 0.90
C MET A 204 13.03 -10.92 0.11
N THR A 205 12.26 -10.54 -0.92
CA THR A 205 11.62 -11.50 -1.82
C THR A 205 12.68 -12.28 -2.61
N LEU A 206 13.67 -11.59 -3.16
CA LEU A 206 14.80 -12.24 -3.87
C LEU A 206 15.65 -13.11 -2.94
N HIS A 207 15.91 -12.65 -1.70
CA HIS A 207 16.58 -13.47 -0.69
C HIS A 207 15.82 -14.77 -0.40
N ASN A 208 14.50 -14.69 -0.20
CA ASN A 208 13.68 -15.86 0.09
C ASN A 208 13.67 -16.89 -1.06
N ILE A 209 13.75 -16.40 -2.30
CA ILE A 209 13.79 -17.26 -3.49
C ILE A 209 15.18 -17.88 -3.68
N THR A 210 16.25 -17.10 -3.54
CA THR A 210 17.60 -17.49 -3.96
C THR A 210 18.48 -18.02 -2.83
N GLY A 211 18.18 -17.65 -1.60
CA GLY A 211 19.05 -17.87 -0.44
C GLY A 211 20.30 -16.99 -0.40
N ASP A 212 20.43 -16.00 -1.31
CA ASP A 212 21.58 -15.11 -1.34
C ASP A 212 21.51 -14.08 -0.20
N GLU A 213 22.45 -14.18 0.75
CA GLU A 213 22.54 -13.29 1.92
C GLU A 213 22.87 -11.84 1.55
N GLY A 214 23.41 -11.58 0.35
CA GLY A 214 23.66 -10.24 -0.14
C GLY A 214 22.38 -9.41 -0.26
N TYR A 215 21.24 -10.03 -0.60
CA TYR A 215 19.95 -9.36 -0.59
C TYR A 215 19.48 -9.03 0.83
N LEU A 216 19.67 -9.93 1.80
CA LEU A 216 19.31 -9.64 3.21
C LEU A 216 20.11 -8.44 3.74
N GLN A 217 21.45 -8.40 3.47
CA GLN A 217 22.29 -7.28 3.90
C GLN A 217 21.86 -5.95 3.27
N LYS A 218 21.47 -5.97 1.99
CA LYS A 218 20.94 -4.79 1.30
C LYS A 218 19.62 -4.35 1.92
N ALA A 219 18.71 -5.30 2.21
CA ALA A 219 17.42 -5.03 2.86
C ALA A 219 17.60 -4.37 4.23
N GLU A 220 18.45 -4.95 5.10
CA GLU A 220 18.73 -4.39 6.43
C GLU A 220 19.37 -3.00 6.35
N THR A 221 20.29 -2.78 5.39
CA THR A 221 20.94 -1.48 5.18
C THR A 221 19.93 -0.40 4.82
N VAL A 222 19.06 -0.66 3.86
CA VAL A 222 18.03 0.31 3.43
C VAL A 222 16.98 0.50 4.51
N TYR A 223 16.53 -0.59 5.16
CA TYR A 223 15.56 -0.48 6.25
C TYR A 223 16.08 0.37 7.41
N LYS A 224 17.33 0.15 7.81
CA LYS A 224 17.97 0.94 8.87
C LYS A 224 17.97 2.45 8.54
N TRP A 225 18.30 2.78 7.29
CA TRP A 225 18.25 4.18 6.84
C TRP A 225 16.81 4.73 6.85
N ALA A 226 15.86 4.00 6.25
CA ALA A 226 14.47 4.42 6.18
C ALA A 226 13.85 4.59 7.57
N ARG A 227 14.11 3.66 8.49
CA ARG A 227 13.66 3.73 9.89
C ARG A 227 14.19 4.98 10.60
N ALA A 228 15.45 5.33 10.38
CA ALA A 228 16.08 6.48 11.02
C ALA A 228 15.64 7.83 10.46
N ASN A 229 15.17 7.88 9.21
CA ASN A 229 14.92 9.14 8.51
C ASN A 229 13.46 9.35 8.11
N LEU A 230 12.67 8.29 7.93
CA LEU A 230 11.31 8.32 7.39
C LEU A 230 10.27 7.69 8.33
N PHE A 231 10.67 7.16 9.49
CA PHE A 231 9.76 6.48 10.41
C PHE A 231 9.75 7.13 11.78
N ASP A 232 8.59 7.54 12.25
CA ASP A 232 8.41 7.98 13.64
C ASP A 232 8.14 6.77 14.54
N THR A 233 9.14 6.37 15.28
CA THR A 233 9.09 5.21 16.18
C THR A 233 8.15 5.37 17.37
N ALA A 234 7.66 6.57 17.64
CA ALA A 234 6.69 6.83 18.70
C ALA A 234 5.25 6.64 18.22
N SER A 235 4.94 7.02 16.98
CA SER A 235 3.58 7.00 16.45
C SER A 235 3.34 5.94 15.38
N GLY A 236 4.37 5.46 14.69
CA GLY A 236 4.26 4.60 13.51
C GLY A 236 4.01 5.37 12.20
N LYS A 237 4.11 6.70 12.24
CA LYS A 237 3.96 7.56 11.06
C LYS A 237 5.13 7.35 10.10
N VAL A 238 4.84 7.21 8.80
CA VAL A 238 5.84 7.15 7.73
C VAL A 238 5.82 8.47 6.96
N ALA A 239 6.98 9.13 6.88
CA ALA A 239 7.17 10.34 6.08
C ALA A 239 7.19 9.97 4.57
N ASP A 240 6.78 10.90 3.73
CA ASP A 240 6.82 10.71 2.28
C ASP A 240 8.25 10.69 1.75
N ASN A 241 9.04 11.68 2.12
CA ASN A 241 10.40 11.83 1.60
C ASN A 241 11.34 12.59 2.52
N LYS A 242 12.63 12.50 2.18
CA LYS A 242 13.70 13.36 2.69
C LYS A 242 14.62 13.76 1.56
N VAL A 243 14.70 15.05 1.29
CA VAL A 243 15.57 15.62 0.24
C VAL A 243 16.79 16.26 0.89
N ASP A 244 17.97 15.75 0.58
CA ASP A 244 19.26 16.21 1.09
C ASP A 244 19.28 16.35 2.62
N ASN A 245 19.70 17.51 3.13
CA ASN A 245 19.73 17.81 4.57
C ASN A 245 18.45 18.46 5.11
N ASN A 246 17.41 18.59 4.28
CA ASN A 246 16.14 19.12 4.74
C ASN A 246 15.45 18.18 5.75
N PRO A 247 14.59 18.70 6.61
CA PRO A 247 13.69 17.87 7.41
C PRO A 247 12.87 16.93 6.51
N ALA A 248 12.51 15.76 7.03
CA ALA A 248 11.61 14.86 6.32
C ALA A 248 10.24 15.52 6.10
N ASP A 249 9.65 15.26 4.94
CA ASP A 249 8.26 15.63 4.66
C ASP A 249 7.33 14.58 5.31
N TRP A 250 6.65 14.98 6.34
CA TRP A 250 5.75 14.12 7.11
C TRP A 250 4.34 14.05 6.52
N THR A 251 4.15 14.35 5.24
CA THR A 251 2.92 13.96 4.52
C THR A 251 2.79 12.45 4.55
N VAL A 252 1.58 11.96 4.77
CA VAL A 252 1.33 10.51 4.93
C VAL A 252 0.53 9.98 3.76
N HIS A 253 0.93 8.80 3.29
CA HIS A 253 0.23 8.06 2.25
C HIS A 253 0.04 6.61 2.67
N THR A 254 -1.13 6.04 2.35
CA THR A 254 -1.44 4.66 2.76
C THR A 254 -0.48 3.64 2.16
N TYR A 255 0.03 3.87 0.94
CA TYR A 255 1.01 2.95 0.33
C TYR A 255 2.40 3.02 0.97
N ASN A 256 2.81 4.18 1.52
CA ASN A 256 4.06 4.31 2.27
C ASN A 256 3.97 3.57 3.62
N GLN A 257 2.84 3.70 4.33
CA GLN A 257 2.56 2.89 5.52
C GLN A 257 2.57 1.40 5.17
N ALA A 258 1.91 1.02 4.08
CA ALA A 258 1.82 -0.35 3.60
C ALA A 258 3.18 -0.97 3.28
N SER A 259 4.01 -0.28 2.51
CA SER A 259 5.35 -0.76 2.15
C SER A 259 6.27 -0.85 3.36
N CYS A 260 6.17 0.07 4.32
CA CYS A 260 6.84 -0.03 5.63
C CYS A 260 6.41 -1.32 6.37
N ILE A 261 5.10 -1.60 6.46
CA ILE A 261 4.57 -2.82 7.06
C ILE A 261 5.16 -4.07 6.36
N GLY A 262 5.11 -4.09 5.02
CA GLY A 262 5.61 -5.22 4.24
C GLY A 262 7.11 -5.47 4.43
N ALA A 263 7.90 -4.42 4.37
CA ALA A 263 9.36 -4.47 4.60
C ALA A 263 9.69 -5.02 6.00
N ALA A 264 9.02 -4.48 7.01
CA ALA A 264 9.22 -4.87 8.39
C ALA A 264 8.81 -6.33 8.66
N VAL A 265 7.66 -6.77 8.14
CA VAL A 265 7.19 -8.16 8.31
C VAL A 265 8.13 -9.16 7.64
N LEU A 266 8.62 -8.87 6.44
CA LEU A 266 9.56 -9.76 5.75
C LEU A 266 10.89 -9.91 6.50
N LEU A 267 11.42 -8.80 7.02
CA LEU A 267 12.61 -8.84 7.87
C LEU A 267 12.36 -9.57 9.19
N TYR A 268 11.20 -9.35 9.84
CA TYR A 268 10.82 -10.10 11.03
C TYR A 268 10.77 -11.60 10.79
N LYS A 269 10.12 -12.02 9.74
CA LYS A 269 9.98 -13.45 9.38
C LYS A 269 11.32 -14.14 9.21
N LYS A 270 12.32 -13.45 8.63
CA LYS A 270 13.67 -13.98 8.45
C LYS A 270 14.51 -13.95 9.71
N THR A 271 14.50 -12.81 10.44
CA THR A 271 15.45 -12.54 11.53
C THR A 271 14.91 -12.87 12.91
N ASN A 272 13.59 -12.99 13.04
CA ASN A 272 12.87 -13.09 14.32
C ASN A 272 13.14 -11.89 15.28
N ASN A 273 13.60 -10.76 14.76
CA ASN A 273 13.85 -9.57 15.55
C ASN A 273 12.53 -8.81 15.81
N ALA A 274 12.11 -8.77 17.08
CA ALA A 274 10.86 -8.17 17.51
C ALA A 274 10.72 -6.67 17.17
N MET A 275 11.83 -5.96 16.95
CA MET A 275 11.80 -4.55 16.54
C MET A 275 11.04 -4.40 15.20
N TYR A 276 11.30 -5.25 14.23
CA TYR A 276 10.62 -5.18 12.93
C TYR A 276 9.11 -5.42 13.06
N LEU A 277 8.70 -6.43 13.83
CA LEU A 277 7.27 -6.66 14.08
C LEU A 277 6.63 -5.48 14.81
N GLY A 278 7.33 -4.88 15.77
CA GLY A 278 6.89 -3.67 16.47
C GLY A 278 6.66 -2.50 15.51
N ASP A 279 7.60 -2.24 14.61
CA ASP A 279 7.48 -1.18 13.60
C ASP A 279 6.29 -1.44 12.65
N ALA A 280 6.09 -2.70 12.21
CA ALA A 280 4.95 -3.07 11.36
C ALA A 280 3.60 -2.84 12.06
N VAL A 281 3.49 -3.20 13.34
CA VAL A 281 2.28 -2.98 14.14
C VAL A 281 2.03 -1.49 14.34
N LEU A 282 3.05 -0.70 14.67
CA LEU A 282 2.93 0.75 14.83
C LEU A 282 2.44 1.41 13.53
N ALA A 283 3.00 1.05 12.37
CA ALA A 283 2.57 1.57 11.08
C ALA A 283 1.13 1.18 10.74
N ALA A 284 0.72 -0.06 11.02
CA ALA A 284 -0.65 -0.52 10.81
C ALA A 284 -1.64 0.17 11.75
N ASP A 285 -1.27 0.36 13.01
CA ASP A 285 -2.08 1.08 14.00
C ASP A 285 -2.20 2.57 13.64
N TYR A 286 -1.14 3.20 13.14
CA TYR A 286 -1.21 4.56 12.63
C TYR A 286 -2.20 4.65 11.47
N THR A 287 -2.10 3.75 10.50
CA THR A 287 -3.03 3.71 9.36
C THR A 287 -4.48 3.56 9.82
N LYS A 288 -4.75 2.58 10.69
CA LYS A 288 -6.09 2.29 11.18
C LYS A 288 -6.68 3.40 12.05
N ASN A 289 -5.87 3.97 12.96
CA ASN A 289 -6.38 4.83 14.04
C ASN A 289 -6.16 6.33 13.77
N LYS A 290 -5.28 6.71 12.83
CA LYS A 290 -4.94 8.11 12.56
C LYS A 290 -5.25 8.55 11.13
N MET A 291 -5.23 7.63 10.14
CA MET A 291 -5.54 7.97 8.75
C MET A 291 -7.00 7.71 8.40
N CYS A 292 -7.63 6.71 9.02
CA CYS A 292 -9.05 6.42 8.81
C CYS A 292 -9.95 7.48 9.43
N ASP A 293 -11.18 7.57 8.90
CA ASP A 293 -12.23 8.39 9.51
C ASP A 293 -12.69 7.83 10.87
N VAL A 294 -13.56 8.55 11.56
CA VAL A 294 -14.10 8.16 12.89
C VAL A 294 -14.80 6.81 12.91
N ASN A 295 -15.21 6.31 11.75
CA ASN A 295 -15.81 5.00 11.58
C ASN A 295 -14.78 3.92 11.18
N GLY A 296 -13.49 4.25 11.10
CA GLY A 296 -12.43 3.33 10.70
C GLY A 296 -12.42 3.04 9.20
N ILE A 297 -12.97 3.93 8.38
CA ILE A 297 -12.96 3.78 6.93
C ILE A 297 -11.69 4.39 6.37
N LEU A 298 -10.99 3.61 5.54
CA LEU A 298 -9.76 4.00 4.86
C LEU A 298 -9.96 5.31 4.07
N PRO A 299 -8.97 6.20 4.10
CA PRO A 299 -9.04 7.42 3.31
C PRO A 299 -8.92 7.10 1.81
N PHE A 300 -9.45 7.99 1.00
CA PHE A 300 -8.97 8.13 -0.37
C PHE A 300 -8.04 9.35 -0.44
N GLU A 301 -7.02 9.25 -1.24
CA GLU A 301 -6.03 10.31 -1.40
C GLU A 301 -6.29 11.08 -2.69
N SER A 302 -6.05 12.41 -2.66
CA SER A 302 -6.27 13.27 -3.82
C SER A 302 -5.17 13.05 -4.86
N GLY A 303 -5.54 13.08 -6.13
CA GLY A 303 -4.65 12.85 -7.27
C GLY A 303 -5.18 11.73 -8.17
N GLU A 304 -4.60 11.61 -9.36
CA GLU A 304 -5.08 10.66 -10.36
C GLU A 304 -4.71 9.22 -10.00
N GLU A 305 -3.43 8.97 -9.67
CA GLU A 305 -2.90 7.62 -9.44
C GLU A 305 -3.08 7.14 -7.98
N GLN A 306 -3.40 8.04 -7.06
CA GLN A 306 -3.45 7.74 -5.62
C GLN A 306 -4.55 6.75 -5.22
N GLY A 307 -5.54 6.54 -6.09
CA GLY A 307 -6.56 5.51 -5.88
C GLY A 307 -5.98 4.10 -5.70
N VAL A 308 -4.78 3.81 -6.25
CA VAL A 308 -4.12 2.49 -6.17
C VAL A 308 -3.50 2.21 -4.79
N TYR A 309 -3.31 3.21 -3.95
CA TYR A 309 -2.55 3.07 -2.70
C TYR A 309 -3.13 2.04 -1.74
N ASN A 310 -4.44 1.94 -1.65
CA ASN A 310 -5.09 0.92 -0.82
C ASN A 310 -4.99 -0.50 -1.41
N ALA A 311 -4.72 -0.68 -2.71
CA ALA A 311 -4.41 -1.98 -3.28
C ALA A 311 -3.04 -2.49 -2.79
N ILE A 312 -2.07 -1.57 -2.62
CA ILE A 312 -0.77 -1.89 -2.01
C ILE A 312 -0.94 -2.21 -0.52
N LEU A 313 -1.79 -1.46 0.19
CA LEU A 313 -2.10 -1.74 1.60
C LEU A 313 -2.67 -3.16 1.77
N ALA A 314 -3.56 -3.60 0.87
CA ALA A 314 -4.10 -4.96 0.89
C ALA A 314 -3.00 -6.02 0.93
N GLN A 315 -2.00 -5.86 0.07
CA GLN A 315 -0.91 -6.82 -0.09
C GLN A 315 -0.05 -7.00 1.15
N TYR A 316 0.16 -5.92 1.92
CA TYR A 316 1.08 -5.98 3.07
C TYR A 316 0.37 -6.09 4.40
N MET A 317 -0.88 -5.68 4.50
CA MET A 317 -1.69 -5.97 5.69
C MET A 317 -1.96 -7.46 5.86
N ILE A 318 -2.20 -8.20 4.76
CA ILE A 318 -2.40 -9.65 4.88
C ILE A 318 -1.12 -10.36 5.38
N ARG A 319 0.06 -9.89 4.97
CA ARG A 319 1.32 -10.44 5.50
C ARG A 319 1.50 -10.16 7.00
N LEU A 320 1.12 -8.98 7.47
CA LEU A 320 1.14 -8.69 8.91
C LEU A 320 0.16 -9.60 9.68
N ILE A 321 -0.99 -9.88 9.09
CA ILE A 321 -2.00 -10.77 9.67
C ILE A 321 -1.48 -12.21 9.75
N GLU A 322 -0.94 -12.72 8.65
CA GLU A 322 -0.50 -14.12 8.53
C GLU A 322 0.90 -14.35 9.11
N ASP A 323 1.91 -13.69 8.55
CA ASP A 323 3.32 -13.87 8.93
C ASP A 323 3.65 -13.21 10.28
N GLY A 324 3.00 -12.09 10.60
CA GLY A 324 3.12 -11.39 11.89
C GLY A 324 2.19 -11.89 12.99
N ASN A 325 1.28 -12.81 12.65
CA ASN A 325 0.24 -13.34 13.56
C ASN A 325 -0.60 -12.23 14.23
N LYS A 326 -1.15 -11.32 13.40
CA LYS A 326 -1.98 -10.18 13.87
C LYS A 326 -3.40 -10.23 13.30
N PRO A 327 -4.23 -11.27 13.57
CA PRO A 327 -5.56 -11.43 12.99
C PRO A 327 -6.56 -10.36 13.43
N GLY A 328 -6.27 -9.58 14.48
CA GLY A 328 -7.12 -8.49 14.97
C GLY A 328 -7.38 -7.36 13.95
N TYR A 329 -6.64 -7.31 12.83
CA TYR A 329 -6.90 -6.35 11.75
C TYR A 329 -7.98 -6.84 10.75
N LEU A 330 -8.31 -8.14 10.71
CA LEU A 330 -9.29 -8.68 9.77
C LEU A 330 -10.67 -8.01 9.85
N PRO A 331 -11.28 -7.78 11.04
CA PRO A 331 -12.59 -7.13 11.11
C PRO A 331 -12.60 -5.72 10.50
N TRP A 332 -11.50 -4.96 10.68
CA TRP A 332 -11.36 -3.64 10.11
C TRP A 332 -11.28 -3.68 8.57
N LEU A 333 -10.48 -4.57 8.01
CA LEU A 333 -10.38 -4.72 6.55
C LEU A 333 -11.70 -5.20 5.95
N ARG A 334 -12.37 -6.17 6.57
CA ARG A 334 -13.70 -6.67 6.16
C ARG A 334 -14.76 -5.57 6.18
N LYS A 335 -14.74 -4.71 7.20
CA LYS A 335 -15.65 -3.55 7.27
C LYS A 335 -15.49 -2.62 6.07
N ASN A 336 -14.24 -2.32 5.68
CA ASN A 336 -13.95 -1.49 4.52
C ASN A 336 -14.42 -2.15 3.22
N ILE A 337 -14.14 -3.44 3.04
CA ILE A 337 -14.59 -4.21 1.88
C ILE A 337 -16.13 -4.21 1.79
N ASN A 338 -16.83 -4.55 2.87
CA ASN A 338 -18.27 -4.65 2.88
C ASN A 338 -18.94 -3.31 2.53
N LEU A 339 -18.44 -2.21 3.11
CA LEU A 339 -18.95 -0.88 2.83
C LEU A 339 -18.78 -0.53 1.34
N ALA A 340 -17.58 -0.65 0.82
CA ALA A 340 -17.26 -0.26 -0.55
C ALA A 340 -17.95 -1.18 -1.58
N TYR A 341 -17.99 -2.48 -1.32
CA TYR A 341 -18.68 -3.43 -2.19
C TYR A 341 -20.20 -3.16 -2.25
N GLY A 342 -20.78 -2.73 -1.13
CA GLY A 342 -22.18 -2.25 -1.07
C GLY A 342 -22.42 -0.97 -1.87
N LYS A 343 -21.37 -0.21 -2.18
CA LYS A 343 -21.43 1.04 -2.95
C LYS A 343 -20.96 0.90 -4.41
N ARG A 344 -20.74 -0.32 -4.90
CA ARG A 344 -20.37 -0.55 -6.30
C ARG A 344 -21.43 -0.03 -7.26
N SER A 345 -21.00 0.35 -8.45
CA SER A 345 -21.92 0.71 -9.55
C SER A 345 -22.83 -0.46 -9.90
N THR A 346 -24.13 -0.22 -9.99
CA THR A 346 -25.13 -1.24 -10.37
C THR A 346 -25.03 -1.64 -11.85
N SER A 347 -24.45 -0.79 -12.69
CA SER A 347 -24.31 -1.04 -14.13
C SER A 347 -23.02 -1.74 -14.51
N THR A 348 -21.91 -1.47 -13.77
CA THR A 348 -20.59 -1.99 -14.11
C THR A 348 -19.98 -2.90 -13.04
N GLY A 349 -20.51 -2.89 -11.82
CA GLY A 349 -19.90 -3.58 -10.68
C GLY A 349 -18.65 -2.88 -10.13
N LEU A 350 -18.16 -1.82 -10.77
CA LEU A 350 -16.95 -1.11 -10.34
C LEU A 350 -17.18 -0.29 -9.08
N MET A 351 -16.15 -0.16 -8.26
CA MET A 351 -16.10 0.66 -7.05
C MET A 351 -15.18 1.86 -7.28
N GLY A 352 -15.46 2.97 -6.60
CA GLY A 352 -14.60 4.15 -6.62
C GLY A 352 -13.60 4.16 -5.46
N LYS A 353 -12.74 5.18 -5.42
CA LYS A 353 -11.77 5.36 -4.34
C LYS A 353 -12.40 5.78 -3.01
N ASP A 354 -13.54 6.49 -3.04
CA ASP A 354 -14.31 6.78 -1.83
C ASP A 354 -15.28 5.63 -1.54
N TYR A 355 -14.98 4.86 -0.52
CA TYR A 355 -15.75 3.67 -0.16
C TYR A 355 -17.19 3.96 0.33
N LYS A 356 -17.49 5.21 0.60
CA LYS A 356 -18.81 5.65 1.09
C LYS A 356 -19.76 6.06 -0.04
N THR A 357 -19.24 6.20 -1.26
CA THR A 357 -20.01 6.70 -2.41
C THR A 357 -20.08 5.70 -3.54
N THR A 358 -21.21 5.65 -4.23
CA THR A 358 -21.39 4.88 -5.46
C THR A 358 -20.89 5.73 -6.64
N PRO A 359 -20.05 5.17 -7.53
CA PRO A 359 -19.67 5.88 -8.75
C PRO A 359 -20.91 6.33 -9.53
N PRO A 360 -20.96 7.58 -10.03
CA PRO A 360 -22.12 8.08 -10.75
C PRO A 360 -22.45 7.21 -11.97
N ALA A 361 -23.74 6.98 -12.20
CA ALA A 361 -24.19 6.18 -13.35
C ALA A 361 -23.76 6.81 -14.67
N GLY A 362 -23.16 5.99 -15.56
CA GLY A 362 -22.67 6.45 -16.87
C GLY A 362 -21.36 7.22 -16.84
N SER A 363 -20.80 7.52 -15.68
CA SER A 363 -19.49 8.14 -15.57
C SER A 363 -18.38 7.10 -15.66
N PRO A 364 -17.26 7.39 -16.35
CA PRO A 364 -16.08 6.55 -16.33
C PRO A 364 -15.52 6.42 -14.91
N VAL A 365 -15.01 5.22 -14.60
CA VAL A 365 -14.30 4.95 -13.33
C VAL A 365 -12.84 4.72 -13.66
N SER A 366 -11.96 5.44 -12.95
CA SER A 366 -10.52 5.28 -13.08
C SER A 366 -10.08 3.88 -12.65
N CYS A 367 -9.13 3.29 -13.38
CA CYS A 367 -8.49 2.02 -13.01
C CYS A 367 -7.83 2.12 -11.64
N TYR A 368 -7.21 3.26 -11.36
CA TYR A 368 -6.57 3.52 -10.07
C TYR A 368 -7.58 3.48 -8.92
N ASP A 369 -8.76 4.08 -9.12
CA ASP A 369 -9.81 4.13 -8.10
C ASP A 369 -10.50 2.77 -7.91
N ALA A 370 -10.68 2.02 -9.02
CA ALA A 370 -11.45 0.79 -9.01
C ALA A 370 -10.71 -0.44 -8.46
N CYS A 371 -9.37 -0.39 -8.37
CA CYS A 371 -8.55 -1.57 -8.06
C CYS A 371 -8.52 -1.95 -6.57
N SER A 372 -8.68 -0.99 -5.67
CA SER A 372 -8.36 -1.17 -4.23
C SER A 372 -9.22 -2.23 -3.55
N ILE A 373 -10.53 -2.21 -3.77
CA ILE A 373 -11.42 -3.20 -3.15
C ILE A 373 -11.30 -4.58 -3.79
N PRO A 374 -11.27 -4.73 -5.13
CA PRO A 374 -10.92 -6.01 -5.71
C PRO A 374 -9.59 -6.58 -5.19
N ALA A 375 -8.54 -5.75 -5.00
CA ALA A 375 -7.27 -6.20 -4.43
C ALA A 375 -7.42 -6.72 -2.99
N LEU A 376 -8.12 -5.99 -2.13
CA LEU A 376 -8.43 -6.43 -0.76
C LEU A 376 -9.20 -7.75 -0.75
N MET A 377 -10.21 -7.89 -1.62
CA MET A 377 -11.04 -9.09 -1.69
C MET A 377 -10.30 -10.33 -2.20
N GLN A 378 -9.15 -10.19 -2.89
CA GLN A 378 -8.35 -11.34 -3.31
C GLN A 378 -7.52 -11.91 -2.16
N VAL A 379 -7.20 -11.13 -1.13
CA VAL A 379 -6.27 -11.53 -0.07
C VAL A 379 -6.92 -11.61 1.31
N VAL A 380 -7.92 -10.80 1.59
CA VAL A 380 -8.63 -10.84 2.87
C VAL A 380 -9.72 -11.92 2.81
N PRO A 381 -9.72 -12.93 3.69
CA PRO A 381 -10.76 -13.94 3.68
C PRO A 381 -12.11 -13.35 4.14
N PRO A 382 -13.24 -13.78 3.56
CA PRO A 382 -14.56 -13.40 4.05
C PRO A 382 -14.74 -13.71 5.53
N GLY A 383 -15.67 -13.01 6.19
CA GLY A 383 -16.12 -13.39 7.54
C GLY A 383 -16.92 -14.70 7.51
N GLU A 384 -16.89 -15.44 8.62
CA GLU A 384 -17.75 -16.60 8.84
C GLU A 384 -19.21 -16.19 9.05
#